data_29351f99419d2288ee430908b16e9ff3
#
_entry.id   29351f99419d2288ee430908b16e9ff3
#
_cell.length_a   1.000
_cell.length_b   1.000
_cell.length_c   1.000
_cell.angle_alpha   90.00
_cell.angle_beta   90.00
_cell.angle_gamma   90.00
#
_symmetry.space_group_name_H-M   'P 1'
#
loop_
_entity.id
_entity.type
_entity.pdbx_description
1 polymer ?
#
loop_
_entity_poly.entity_id
_entity_poly.type
_entity_poly.pdbx_seq_one_letter_code
_entity_poly.pdbx_strand_id
1 'polypeptide(L)'
;MIYTLIIPNKINKKLDRSGIKTKSRIISKLIFLKTNPRHHAERIKDTEFWKIRIGKFRVIYSIEDNKLLILIINIGHRKNIYKKY
;
A
#
# COMPACT_ATOMS: atom_id res chain seq x y z
N MET A 1 -4.10 -17.67 -5.85
CA MET A 1 -4.94 -17.23 -4.73
C MET A 1 -5.11 -15.72 -4.79
N ILE A 2 -6.29 -15.23 -4.42
CA ILE A 2 -6.59 -13.80 -4.47
C ILE A 2 -6.75 -13.29 -3.04
N TYR A 3 -5.94 -12.30 -2.69
CA TYR A 3 -6.01 -11.65 -1.38
C TYR A 3 -7.13 -10.62 -1.35
N THR A 4 -7.72 -10.43 -0.18
CA THR A 4 -8.67 -9.34 0.06
C THR A 4 -7.86 -8.08 0.40
N LEU A 5 -8.15 -7.00 -0.31
CA LEU A 5 -7.49 -5.71 -0.09
C LEU A 5 -8.37 -4.85 0.81
N ILE A 6 -7.83 -4.44 1.95
CA ILE A 6 -8.52 -3.56 2.89
C ILE A 6 -7.86 -2.20 2.88
N ILE A 7 -8.62 -1.17 2.52
CA ILE A 7 -8.19 0.22 2.52
C ILE A 7 -9.01 0.97 3.56
N PRO A 8 -8.43 1.29 4.73
CA PRO A 8 -9.18 2.02 5.76
C PRO A 8 -9.67 3.38 5.26
N ASN A 9 -10.77 3.87 5.83
CA ASN A 9 -11.33 5.16 5.43
C ASN A 9 -10.32 6.31 5.51
N LYS A 10 -9.47 6.31 6.51
CA LYS A 10 -8.42 7.30 6.68
C LYS A 10 -7.48 7.34 5.46
N ILE A 11 -7.13 6.17 4.97
CA ILE A 11 -6.27 6.04 3.80
C ILE A 11 -7.01 6.46 2.53
N ASN A 12 -8.27 6.06 2.43
CA ASN A 12 -9.11 6.41 1.29
C ASN A 12 -9.25 7.93 1.15
N LYS A 13 -9.38 8.64 2.28
CA LYS A 13 -9.42 10.11 2.29
C LYS A 13 -8.11 10.72 1.78
N LYS A 14 -6.97 10.14 2.15
CA LYS A 14 -5.68 10.59 1.62
C LYS A 14 -5.60 10.38 0.12
N LEU A 15 -6.10 9.26 -0.38
CA LEU A 15 -6.14 8.99 -1.82
C LEU A 15 -7.00 10.01 -2.55
N ASP A 16 -8.16 10.36 -1.99
CA ASP A 16 -9.03 11.37 -2.59
C ASP A 16 -8.34 12.73 -2.71
N ARG A 17 -7.56 13.10 -1.70
CA ARG A 17 -6.82 14.37 -1.71
C ARG A 17 -5.67 14.40 -2.71
N SER A 18 -5.18 13.25 -3.13
CA SER A 18 -4.02 13.17 -4.05
C SER A 18 -4.39 13.49 -5.50
N GLY A 19 -5.69 13.59 -5.80
CA GLY A 19 -6.18 13.85 -7.16
C GLY A 19 -6.54 12.59 -7.90
N ILE A 20 -7.40 12.72 -8.90
CA ILE A 20 -7.99 11.59 -9.62
C ILE A 20 -6.93 10.73 -10.30
N LYS A 21 -5.96 11.34 -10.98
CA LYS A 21 -4.92 10.59 -11.71
C LYS A 21 -4.04 9.79 -10.76
N THR A 22 -3.62 10.41 -9.66
CA THR A 22 -2.77 9.75 -8.68
C THR A 22 -3.51 8.63 -7.98
N LYS A 23 -4.76 8.89 -7.56
CA LYS A 23 -5.61 7.88 -6.93
C LYS A 23 -5.79 6.66 -7.85
N SER A 24 -6.13 6.89 -9.10
CA SER A 24 -6.35 5.82 -10.09
C SER A 24 -5.09 4.97 -10.27
N ARG A 25 -3.94 5.61 -10.37
CA ARG A 25 -2.65 4.93 -10.52
C ARG A 25 -2.33 4.06 -9.30
N ILE A 26 -2.54 4.60 -8.09
CA ILE A 26 -2.29 3.87 -6.86
C ILE A 26 -3.24 2.70 -6.72
N ILE A 27 -4.53 2.92 -6.93
CA ILE A 27 -5.54 1.85 -6.81
C ILE A 27 -5.24 0.71 -7.80
N SER A 28 -4.85 1.02 -9.04
CA SER A 28 -4.49 -0.01 -10.02
C SER A 28 -3.34 -0.88 -9.53
N LYS A 29 -2.32 -0.28 -8.93
CA LYS A 29 -1.20 -1.04 -8.36
C LYS A 29 -1.62 -1.87 -7.16
N LEU A 30 -2.48 -1.33 -6.30
CA LEU A 30 -2.95 -2.08 -5.13
C LEU A 30 -3.81 -3.27 -5.55
N ILE A 31 -4.64 -3.12 -6.58
CA ILE A 31 -5.43 -4.23 -7.12
C ILE A 31 -4.51 -5.34 -7.62
N PHE A 32 -3.41 -4.98 -8.29
CA PHE A 32 -2.43 -5.94 -8.76
C PHE A 32 -1.83 -6.75 -7.61
N LEU A 33 -1.65 -6.14 -6.44
CA LEU A 33 -1.12 -6.83 -5.27
C LEU A 33 -2.02 -7.96 -4.78
N LYS A 34 -3.30 -7.94 -5.12
CA LYS A 34 -4.24 -8.99 -4.71
C LYS A 34 -3.84 -10.38 -5.21
N THR A 35 -3.16 -10.44 -6.35
CA THR A 35 -2.65 -11.70 -6.89
C THR A 35 -1.15 -11.85 -6.70
N ASN A 36 -0.44 -10.75 -6.43
CA ASN A 36 1.01 -10.72 -6.28
C ASN A 36 1.41 -9.80 -5.13
N PRO A 37 1.13 -10.19 -3.88
CA PRO A 37 1.27 -9.27 -2.73
C PRO A 37 2.69 -8.78 -2.46
N ARG A 38 3.70 -9.52 -2.92
CA ARG A 38 5.11 -9.16 -2.71
C ARG A 38 5.81 -8.65 -3.96
N HIS A 39 5.08 -8.51 -5.06
CA HIS A 39 5.66 -8.11 -6.34
C HIS A 39 6.18 -6.67 -6.29
N HIS A 40 7.47 -6.50 -6.54
CA HIS A 40 8.18 -5.22 -6.47
C HIS A 40 8.10 -4.53 -5.10
N ALA A 41 7.74 -5.29 -4.07
CA ALA A 41 7.69 -4.77 -2.71
C ALA A 41 8.95 -5.10 -1.95
N GLU A 42 9.28 -4.28 -0.96
CA GLU A 42 10.38 -4.51 -0.05
C GLU A 42 9.86 -4.59 1.37
N ARG A 43 10.40 -5.54 2.13
CA ARG A 43 10.07 -5.63 3.53
C ARG A 43 10.78 -4.53 4.31
N ILE A 44 10.06 -3.86 5.20
CA ILE A 44 10.65 -2.84 6.06
C ILE A 44 11.39 -3.54 7.20
N LYS A 45 12.68 -3.24 7.32
CA LYS A 45 13.55 -3.88 8.29
C LYS A 45 12.99 -3.82 9.72
N ASP A 46 13.07 -4.94 10.43
CA ASP A 46 12.62 -5.10 11.81
C ASP A 46 11.12 -4.88 12.01
N THR A 47 10.33 -5.04 10.95
CA THR A 47 8.88 -4.97 11.02
C THR A 47 8.26 -6.10 10.20
N GLU A 48 6.94 -6.27 10.35
CA GLU A 48 6.15 -7.15 9.51
C GLU A 48 5.58 -6.44 8.29
N PHE A 49 5.90 -5.15 8.11
CA PHE A 49 5.33 -4.33 7.04
C PHE A 49 6.12 -4.42 5.75
N TRP A 50 5.41 -4.18 4.67
CA TRP A 50 5.95 -4.11 3.33
C TRP A 50 5.75 -2.71 2.77
N LYS A 51 6.63 -2.30 1.87
CA LYS A 51 6.50 -1.03 1.19
C LYS A 51 6.58 -1.23 -0.31
N ILE A 52 5.79 -0.45 -1.05
CA ILE A 52 5.83 -0.44 -2.50
C ILE A 52 5.87 1.02 -2.97
N ARG A 53 6.67 1.25 -4.00
CA ARG A 53 6.80 2.58 -4.60
C ARG A 53 5.84 2.72 -5.76
N ILE A 54 5.05 3.80 -5.75
CA ILE A 54 4.13 4.13 -6.84
C ILE A 54 4.33 5.60 -7.18
N GLY A 55 5.12 5.89 -8.22
CA GLY A 55 5.48 7.25 -8.56
C GLY A 55 6.22 7.94 -7.43
N LYS A 56 5.72 9.07 -6.97
CA LYS A 56 6.29 9.84 -5.86
C LYS A 56 5.76 9.39 -4.50
N PHE A 57 4.87 8.40 -4.49
CA PHE A 57 4.23 7.92 -3.28
C PHE A 57 4.79 6.60 -2.85
N ARG A 58 4.64 6.32 -1.55
CA ARG A 58 4.94 5.03 -0.95
C ARG A 58 3.71 4.52 -0.25
N VAL A 59 3.48 3.23 -0.36
CA VAL A 59 2.40 2.57 0.33
C VAL A 59 2.99 1.54 1.28
N ILE A 60 2.59 1.62 2.54
CA ILE A 60 2.98 0.68 3.58
C ILE A 60 1.80 -0.24 3.83
N TYR A 61 2.04 -1.55 3.84
CA TYR A 61 0.96 -2.51 4.04
C TYR A 61 1.47 -3.76 4.75
N SER A 62 0.54 -4.51 5.32
CA SER A 62 0.83 -5.81 5.91
C SER A 62 0.16 -6.90 5.09
N ILE A 63 0.75 -8.10 5.14
CA ILE A 63 0.24 -9.27 4.44
C ILE A 63 -0.06 -10.34 5.47
N GLU A 64 -1.30 -10.81 5.50
CA GLU A 64 -1.72 -11.94 6.34
C GLU A 64 -2.01 -13.13 5.44
N ASP A 65 -1.03 -13.99 5.25
CA ASP A 65 -1.15 -15.12 4.33
C ASP A 65 -2.23 -16.10 4.75
N ASN A 66 -2.36 -16.37 6.03
CA ASN A 66 -3.37 -17.30 6.54
C ASN A 66 -4.79 -16.85 6.29
N LYS A 67 -5.00 -15.55 6.19
CA LYS A 67 -6.33 -14.95 5.96
C LYS A 67 -6.49 -14.44 4.53
N LEU A 68 -5.45 -14.57 3.71
CA LEU A 68 -5.41 -14.02 2.36
C LEU A 68 -5.81 -12.54 2.37
N LEU A 69 -5.14 -11.76 3.22
CA LEU A 69 -5.51 -10.38 3.50
C LEU A 69 -4.33 -9.44 3.29
N ILE A 70 -4.59 -8.32 2.63
CA ILE A 70 -3.63 -7.21 2.52
C ILE A 70 -4.27 -5.99 3.18
N LEU A 71 -3.64 -5.49 4.24
CA LEU A 71 -4.13 -4.32 4.96
C LEU A 71 -3.22 -3.13 4.66
N ILE A 72 -3.78 -2.08 4.10
CA ILE A 72 -3.04 -0.85 3.84
C ILE A 72 -2.89 -0.09 5.16
N ILE A 73 -1.64 0.12 5.58
CA ILE A 73 -1.31 0.76 6.85
C ILE A 73 -1.16 2.27 6.69
N ASN A 74 -0.45 2.68 5.65
CA ASN A 74 -0.25 4.10 5.41
C ASN A 74 0.11 4.35 3.95
N ILE A 75 -0.11 5.58 3.53
CA ILE A 75 0.28 6.04 2.21
C ILE A 75 0.76 7.48 2.38
N GLY A 76 1.78 7.85 1.65
CA GLY A 76 2.29 9.20 1.74
C GLY A 76 3.36 9.49 0.73
N HIS A 77 3.73 10.76 0.66
CA HIS A 77 4.79 11.21 -0.19
C HIS A 77 6.13 10.62 0.29
N ARG A 78 6.97 10.24 -0.64
CA ARG A 78 8.26 9.61 -0.38
C ARG A 78 9.07 10.24 0.77
N LYS A 79 9.09 11.57 0.86
CA LYS A 79 9.90 12.26 1.86
C LYS A 79 9.33 12.18 3.28
N ASN A 80 8.01 12.03 3.40
CA ASN A 80 7.35 12.14 4.70
C ASN A 80 7.10 10.80 5.37
N ILE A 81 6.88 9.75 4.59
CA ILE A 81 6.52 8.44 5.13
C ILE A 81 7.68 7.72 5.80
N TYR A 82 8.91 7.99 5.40
CA TYR A 82 10.11 7.34 5.94
C TYR A 82 10.44 7.72 7.37
N LYS A 83 10.02 8.89 7.81
CA LYS A 83 10.31 9.34 9.19
C LYS A 83 9.57 8.51 10.23
N LYS A 84 8.52 7.82 9.82
CA LYS A 84 7.67 7.04 10.72
C LYS A 84 8.01 5.55 10.69
N TYR A 85 8.59 5.08 9.62
CA TYR A 85 8.93 3.67 9.40
C TYR A 85 10.37 3.52 8.93
#